data_9a29bea366ff357cdf27ad5d2a1a9b37
#
_entry.id   9a29bea366ff357cdf27ad5d2a1a9b37
#
_cell.length_a   1.000
_cell.length_b   1.000
_cell.length_c   1.000
_cell.angle_alpha   90.00
_cell.angle_beta   90.00
_cell.angle_gamma   90.00
#
_symmetry.space_group_name_H-M   'P 1'
#
loop_
_entity.id
_entity.type
_entity.pdbx_description
1 polymer ?
#
loop_
_entity_poly.entity_id
_entity_poly.type
_entity_poly.pdbx_seq_one_letter_code
_entity_poly.pdbx_strand_id
1 'polypeptide(L)'
;SGNTAKALAMLSAARGYEFTAIVDKHAPADKLNSIRAYGGKLHFCTDEQDKEGGHLVDVRRETARRLAKENNGINLDQYDNPENPRGYYTTLGKEIDKSVPDADYLVGTIGTGSSLSGTGLYLKENNNEIKVIALEPKGSSHFSPHGHGYFISGPGYPAGAVLPKNINRDIIDVHDYVADKEAFNTMRFFAEKKGLLVGDSSAMTLYYAMKFVRENPVSEKIKKIVLIIGDSGESYLSHAFSDSWMIEKELLDENISKELSEFYI
;
A
#
# COMPACT_ATOMS: atom_id res chain seq x y z
N SER A 1 5.31 -8.55 6.91
CA SER A 1 5.63 -9.26 5.67
C SER A 1 5.68 -8.28 4.50
N GLY A 2 6.22 -8.69 3.37
CA GLY A 2 6.26 -7.84 2.18
C GLY A 2 7.36 -6.77 2.19
N ASN A 3 7.07 -5.61 1.58
CA ASN A 3 8.04 -4.54 1.35
C ASN A 3 8.68 -3.99 2.64
N THR A 4 7.90 -3.84 3.71
CA THR A 4 8.44 -3.41 5.02
C THR A 4 9.47 -4.40 5.57
N ALA A 5 9.19 -5.70 5.51
CA ALA A 5 10.13 -6.70 6.00
C ALA A 5 11.41 -6.75 5.16
N LYS A 6 11.29 -6.60 3.82
CA LYS A 6 12.45 -6.49 2.91
C LYS A 6 13.30 -5.28 3.25
N ALA A 7 12.70 -4.10 3.42
CA ALA A 7 13.41 -2.87 3.76
C ALA A 7 14.10 -2.96 5.13
N LEU A 8 13.43 -3.52 6.13
CA LEU A 8 14.00 -3.73 7.46
C LEU A 8 15.13 -4.75 7.44
N ALA A 9 15.04 -5.83 6.67
CA ALA A 9 16.14 -6.80 6.50
C ALA A 9 17.38 -6.11 5.90
N MET A 10 17.20 -5.32 4.86
CA MET A 10 18.27 -4.53 4.22
C MET A 10 18.94 -3.55 5.21
N LEU A 11 18.14 -2.79 5.93
CA LEU A 11 18.65 -1.80 6.90
C LEU A 11 19.35 -2.48 8.09
N SER A 12 18.83 -3.62 8.56
CA SER A 12 19.42 -4.38 9.64
C SER A 12 20.78 -4.98 9.23
N ALA A 13 20.86 -5.55 8.03
CA ALA A 13 22.14 -6.03 7.46
C ALA A 13 23.17 -4.91 7.38
N ALA A 14 22.79 -3.73 6.86
CA ALA A 14 23.70 -2.59 6.74
C ALA A 14 24.19 -2.04 8.08
N ARG A 15 23.47 -2.30 9.18
CA ARG A 15 23.79 -1.81 10.53
C ARG A 15 24.26 -2.89 11.49
N GLY A 16 24.40 -4.13 11.04
CA GLY A 16 24.85 -5.26 11.86
C GLY A 16 23.82 -5.74 12.88
N TYR A 17 22.52 -5.51 12.65
CA TYR A 17 21.45 -6.01 13.50
C TYR A 17 20.93 -7.36 13.00
N GLU A 18 20.63 -8.28 13.92
CA GLU A 18 19.83 -9.45 13.58
C GLU A 18 18.38 -9.04 13.31
N PHE A 19 17.79 -9.61 12.25
CA PHE A 19 16.40 -9.34 11.86
C PHE A 19 15.62 -10.64 11.68
N THR A 20 14.42 -10.70 12.26
CA THR A 20 13.46 -11.78 12.06
C THR A 20 12.15 -11.22 11.52
N ALA A 21 11.75 -11.65 10.34
CA ALA A 21 10.48 -11.33 9.74
C ALA A 21 9.41 -12.35 10.12
N ILE A 22 8.29 -11.88 10.63
CA ILE A 22 7.10 -12.72 10.87
C ILE A 22 6.28 -12.74 9.58
N VAL A 23 6.09 -13.92 9.02
CA VAL A 23 5.47 -14.15 7.71
C VAL A 23 4.41 -15.24 7.79
N ASP A 24 3.53 -15.29 6.81
CA ASP A 24 2.56 -16.36 6.61
C ASP A 24 2.80 -17.11 5.30
N LYS A 25 2.04 -18.17 5.07
CA LYS A 25 2.14 -19.02 3.88
C LYS A 25 1.79 -18.33 2.56
N HIS A 26 1.10 -17.18 2.62
CA HIS A 26 0.68 -16.42 1.44
C HIS A 26 1.73 -15.39 1.00
N ALA A 27 2.82 -15.25 1.77
CA ALA A 27 3.88 -14.30 1.42
C ALA A 27 4.58 -14.73 0.11
N PRO A 28 4.71 -13.84 -0.90
CA PRO A 28 5.35 -14.15 -2.17
C PRO A 28 6.78 -14.63 -2.02
N ALA A 29 7.15 -15.69 -2.73
CA ALA A 29 8.47 -16.34 -2.65
C ALA A 29 9.62 -15.35 -2.88
N ASP A 30 9.50 -14.44 -3.84
CA ASP A 30 10.52 -13.45 -4.17
C ASP A 30 10.76 -12.47 -3.01
N LYS A 31 9.71 -12.08 -2.29
CA LYS A 31 9.83 -11.25 -1.08
C LYS A 31 10.52 -12.00 0.06
N LEU A 32 10.20 -13.28 0.25
CA LEU A 32 10.87 -14.15 1.25
C LEU A 32 12.35 -14.35 0.91
N ASN A 33 12.65 -14.61 -0.35
CA ASN A 33 14.03 -14.77 -0.84
C ASN A 33 14.84 -13.48 -0.69
N SER A 34 14.24 -12.32 -0.93
CA SER A 34 14.91 -11.03 -0.71
C SER A 34 15.25 -10.82 0.77
N ILE A 35 14.37 -11.18 1.72
CA ILE A 35 14.63 -11.09 3.16
C ILE A 35 15.81 -12.00 3.53
N ARG A 36 15.84 -13.26 3.03
CA ARG A 36 16.94 -14.19 3.27
C ARG A 36 18.26 -13.71 2.67
N ALA A 37 18.24 -13.12 1.47
CA ALA A 37 19.42 -12.58 0.82
C ALA A 37 20.10 -11.48 1.63
N TYR A 38 19.33 -10.70 2.40
CA TYR A 38 19.86 -9.73 3.37
C TYR A 38 20.21 -10.35 4.74
N GLY A 39 20.22 -11.69 4.87
CA GLY A 39 20.52 -12.38 6.12
C GLY A 39 19.37 -12.38 7.14
N GLY A 40 18.19 -11.93 6.78
CA GLY A 40 17.01 -11.95 7.64
C GLY A 40 16.48 -13.37 7.86
N LYS A 41 16.10 -13.67 9.09
CA LYS A 41 15.45 -14.93 9.49
C LYS A 41 13.95 -14.83 9.20
N LEU A 42 13.32 -15.94 8.80
CA LEU A 42 11.87 -16.03 8.60
C LEU A 42 11.25 -16.88 9.72
N HIS A 43 10.23 -16.32 10.36
CA HIS A 43 9.36 -17.05 11.27
C HIS A 43 7.96 -17.15 10.66
N PHE A 44 7.54 -18.39 10.36
CA PHE A 44 6.23 -18.66 9.77
C PHE A 44 5.18 -18.81 10.88
N CYS A 45 4.11 -18.02 10.78
CA CYS A 45 2.91 -18.28 11.57
C CYS A 45 2.22 -19.54 11.05
N THR A 46 1.79 -20.41 11.97
CA THR A 46 1.11 -21.67 11.64
C THR A 46 -0.39 -21.46 11.51
N ASP A 47 -1.06 -22.29 10.68
CA ASP A 47 -2.52 -22.28 10.47
C ASP A 47 -3.31 -22.64 11.74
N GLU A 48 -2.67 -23.28 12.74
CA GLU A 48 -3.31 -23.60 14.02
C GLU A 48 -3.67 -22.35 14.82
N GLN A 49 -2.88 -21.28 14.67
CA GLN A 49 -3.15 -19.99 15.29
C GLN A 49 -4.30 -19.23 14.60
N ASP A 50 -4.63 -19.59 13.35
CA ASP A 50 -5.73 -19.01 12.57
C ASP A 50 -7.09 -19.70 12.90
N LYS A 51 -7.07 -20.90 13.46
CA LYS A 51 -8.27 -21.69 13.77
C LYS A 51 -9.12 -21.15 14.93
N GLU A 52 -8.58 -20.26 15.73
CA GLU A 52 -9.27 -19.64 16.87
C GLU A 52 -10.07 -18.37 16.50
N GLY A 53 -10.32 -18.14 15.20
CA GLY A 53 -11.08 -16.96 14.71
C GLY A 53 -10.26 -15.67 14.66
N GLY A 54 -8.94 -15.77 14.77
CA GLY A 54 -8.03 -14.64 14.62
C GLY A 54 -7.66 -14.37 13.15
N HIS A 55 -7.51 -13.11 12.80
CA HIS A 55 -7.00 -12.76 11.47
C HIS A 55 -5.49 -12.95 11.41
N LEU A 56 -4.96 -13.50 10.30
CA LEU A 56 -3.51 -13.71 10.10
C LEU A 56 -2.66 -12.46 10.38
N VAL A 57 -3.21 -11.27 10.14
CA VAL A 57 -2.52 -10.02 10.46
C VAL A 57 -2.34 -9.84 11.97
N ASP A 58 -3.35 -10.14 12.78
CA ASP A 58 -3.30 -10.02 14.23
C ASP A 58 -2.40 -11.10 14.83
N VAL A 59 -2.47 -12.32 14.30
CA VAL A 59 -1.55 -13.42 14.66
C VAL A 59 -0.09 -13.02 14.42
N ARG A 60 0.23 -12.42 13.27
CA ARG A 60 1.59 -11.92 12.98
C ARG A 60 2.02 -10.82 13.96
N ARG A 61 1.12 -9.88 14.27
CA ARG A 61 1.40 -8.78 15.21
C ARG A 61 1.70 -9.30 16.61
N GLU A 62 0.89 -10.24 17.11
CA GLU A 62 1.09 -10.85 18.43
C GLU A 62 2.36 -11.70 18.48
N THR A 63 2.59 -12.51 17.45
CA THR A 63 3.83 -13.30 17.33
C THR A 63 5.07 -12.40 17.34
N ALA A 64 5.03 -11.25 16.64
CA ALA A 64 6.14 -10.30 16.65
C ALA A 64 6.39 -9.70 18.04
N ARG A 65 5.33 -9.34 18.77
CA ARG A 65 5.43 -8.83 20.16
C ARG A 65 6.02 -9.90 21.11
N ARG A 66 5.52 -11.12 21.01
CA ARG A 66 5.99 -12.25 21.83
C ARG A 66 7.46 -12.57 21.56
N LEU A 67 7.85 -12.74 20.29
CA LEU A 67 9.25 -13.06 19.94
C LEU A 67 10.22 -11.93 20.30
N ALA A 68 9.83 -10.66 20.16
CA ALA A 68 10.64 -9.55 20.61
C ALA A 68 10.91 -9.61 22.10
N LYS A 69 9.88 -9.90 22.93
CA LYS A 69 10.02 -10.05 24.39
C LYS A 69 10.91 -11.25 24.76
N GLU A 70 10.68 -12.41 24.14
CA GLU A 70 11.42 -13.65 24.42
C GLU A 70 12.92 -13.54 24.08
N ASN A 71 13.26 -12.76 23.04
CA ASN A 71 14.64 -12.60 22.59
C ASN A 71 15.30 -11.28 23.03
N ASN A 72 14.70 -10.55 23.96
CA ASN A 72 15.16 -9.21 24.38
C ASN A 72 15.41 -8.27 23.20
N GLY A 73 14.54 -8.37 22.19
CA GLY A 73 14.60 -7.61 20.94
C GLY A 73 13.58 -6.48 20.90
N ILE A 74 13.55 -5.79 19.76
CA ILE A 74 12.63 -4.68 19.50
C ILE A 74 11.64 -5.08 18.41
N ASN A 75 10.33 -4.94 18.67
CA ASN A 75 9.31 -4.96 17.64
C ASN A 75 9.08 -3.53 17.12
N LEU A 76 9.39 -3.29 15.85
CA LEU A 76 9.21 -1.96 15.22
C LEU A 76 7.76 -1.62 14.92
N ASP A 77 6.85 -2.59 14.98
CA ASP A 77 5.40 -2.47 14.83
C ASP A 77 4.92 -1.42 13.83
N GLN A 78 4.95 -1.76 12.53
CA GLN A 78 4.55 -0.84 11.45
C GLN A 78 3.11 -0.30 11.57
N TYR A 79 2.26 -0.94 12.38
CA TYR A 79 0.84 -0.59 12.49
C TYR A 79 0.54 0.44 13.57
N ASP A 80 1.23 0.34 14.71
CA ASP A 80 0.92 1.14 15.90
C ASP A 80 2.08 2.05 16.33
N ASN A 81 3.27 1.90 15.79
CA ASN A 81 4.42 2.75 16.12
C ASN A 81 4.28 4.14 15.51
N PRO A 82 4.15 5.21 16.33
CA PRO A 82 3.98 6.59 15.84
C PRO A 82 5.18 7.14 15.06
N GLU A 83 6.36 6.54 15.21
CA GLU A 83 7.54 6.93 14.44
C GLU A 83 7.38 6.59 12.94
N ASN A 84 6.48 5.65 12.60
CA ASN A 84 6.22 5.32 11.21
C ASN A 84 5.55 6.49 10.46
N PRO A 85 4.38 7.03 10.84
CA PRO A 85 3.82 8.22 10.20
C PRO A 85 4.71 9.46 10.39
N ARG A 86 5.41 9.60 11.53
CA ARG A 86 6.36 10.70 11.74
C ARG A 86 7.49 10.71 10.71
N GLY A 87 7.98 9.53 10.29
CA GLY A 87 8.96 9.42 9.22
C GLY A 87 8.47 10.07 7.93
N TYR A 88 7.25 9.79 7.49
CA TYR A 88 6.64 10.40 6.30
C TYR A 88 6.35 11.89 6.47
N TYR A 89 5.93 12.32 7.64
CA TYR A 89 5.74 13.72 7.98
C TYR A 89 7.04 14.52 7.82
N THR A 90 8.16 14.00 8.30
CA THR A 90 9.45 14.71 8.29
C THR A 90 10.21 14.59 6.98
N THR A 91 9.85 13.69 6.09
CA THR A 91 10.50 13.44 4.78
C THR A 91 9.55 13.72 3.63
N LEU A 92 8.73 12.76 3.24
CA LEU A 92 7.87 12.84 2.05
C LEU A 92 6.94 14.06 2.05
N GLY A 93 6.35 14.39 3.20
CA GLY A 93 5.52 15.59 3.33
C GLY A 93 6.26 16.87 2.94
N LYS A 94 7.47 17.04 3.47
CA LYS A 94 8.34 18.20 3.16
C LYS A 94 8.82 18.20 1.71
N GLU A 95 9.14 17.02 1.17
CA GLU A 95 9.61 16.89 -0.21
C GLU A 95 8.49 17.27 -1.22
N ILE A 96 7.27 16.85 -0.95
CA ILE A 96 6.11 17.23 -1.77
C ILE A 96 5.82 18.72 -1.65
N ASP A 97 5.73 19.25 -0.44
CA ASP A 97 5.48 20.68 -0.21
C ASP A 97 6.50 21.57 -0.92
N LYS A 98 7.77 21.19 -0.86
CA LYS A 98 8.85 21.91 -1.58
C LYS A 98 8.71 21.80 -3.10
N SER A 99 8.27 20.65 -3.62
CA SER A 99 8.24 20.36 -5.06
C SER A 99 6.94 20.82 -5.71
N VAL A 100 5.83 20.77 -4.99
CA VAL A 100 4.47 21.08 -5.45
C VAL A 100 3.69 21.82 -4.34
N PRO A 101 4.12 23.04 -3.96
CA PRO A 101 3.54 23.75 -2.80
C PRO A 101 2.07 24.12 -2.97
N ASP A 102 1.58 24.16 -4.20
CA ASP A 102 0.22 24.46 -4.60
C ASP A 102 -0.56 23.21 -5.06
N ALA A 103 -0.27 22.05 -4.46
CA ALA A 103 -1.04 20.85 -4.70
C ALA A 103 -2.48 20.99 -4.21
N ASP A 104 -3.45 20.64 -5.06
CA ASP A 104 -4.88 20.64 -4.71
C ASP A 104 -5.30 19.33 -4.05
N TYR A 105 -4.70 18.21 -4.48
CA TYR A 105 -5.03 16.87 -4.00
C TYR A 105 -3.77 16.05 -3.71
N LEU A 106 -3.83 15.29 -2.61
CA LEU A 106 -2.94 14.18 -2.32
C LEU A 106 -3.74 12.88 -2.42
N VAL A 107 -3.35 11.97 -3.29
CA VAL A 107 -4.00 10.65 -3.44
C VAL A 107 -3.01 9.57 -3.02
N GLY A 108 -3.43 8.71 -2.12
CA GLY A 108 -2.62 7.58 -1.66
C GLY A 108 -3.47 6.39 -1.22
N THR A 109 -2.87 5.21 -1.21
CA THR A 109 -3.51 4.02 -0.69
C THR A 109 -3.31 3.88 0.81
N ILE A 110 -4.22 3.16 1.47
CA ILE A 110 -4.18 2.95 2.91
C ILE A 110 -4.06 1.46 3.26
N GLY A 111 -3.00 1.12 3.97
CA GLY A 111 -2.76 -0.19 4.59
C GLY A 111 -2.47 0.01 6.07
N THR A 112 -1.22 0.24 6.47
CA THR A 112 -0.88 0.65 7.85
C THR A 112 -1.29 2.09 8.17
N GLY A 113 -1.59 2.87 7.14
CA GLY A 113 -1.99 4.27 7.23
C GLY A 113 -0.83 5.27 7.28
N SER A 114 0.38 4.83 7.56
CA SER A 114 1.48 5.72 7.92
C SER A 114 1.91 6.69 6.83
N SER A 115 2.03 6.22 5.58
CA SER A 115 2.48 7.07 4.47
C SER A 115 1.49 8.21 4.19
N LEU A 116 0.21 7.88 4.05
CA LEU A 116 -0.81 8.88 3.78
C LEU A 116 -1.05 9.79 4.99
N SER A 117 -1.10 9.22 6.21
CA SER A 117 -1.35 10.00 7.44
C SER A 117 -0.23 10.98 7.73
N GLY A 118 1.03 10.55 7.66
CA GLY A 118 2.16 11.43 7.94
C GLY A 118 2.32 12.51 6.88
N THR A 119 2.27 12.13 5.60
CA THR A 119 2.38 13.08 4.48
C THR A 119 1.22 14.06 4.47
N GLY A 120 -0.02 13.55 4.58
CA GLY A 120 -1.23 14.38 4.54
C GLY A 120 -1.31 15.35 5.72
N LEU A 121 -0.90 14.93 6.92
CA LEU A 121 -0.83 15.82 8.08
C LEU A 121 0.11 17.01 7.82
N TYR A 122 1.35 16.73 7.38
CA TYR A 122 2.31 17.79 7.06
C TYR A 122 1.77 18.77 6.00
N LEU A 123 1.19 18.23 4.93
CA LEU A 123 0.68 19.06 3.84
C LEU A 123 -0.52 19.92 4.29
N LYS A 124 -1.45 19.37 5.09
CA LYS A 124 -2.58 20.15 5.62
C LYS A 124 -2.17 21.25 6.60
N GLU A 125 -1.10 21.05 7.36
CA GLU A 125 -0.56 22.09 8.26
C GLU A 125 0.06 23.26 7.48
N ASN A 126 0.55 23.03 6.24
CA ASN A 126 1.19 24.04 5.40
C ASN A 126 0.28 24.56 4.27
N ASN A 127 -0.72 23.77 3.87
CA ASN A 127 -1.75 24.12 2.89
C ASN A 127 -3.09 23.52 3.34
N ASN A 128 -3.91 24.30 4.04
CA ASN A 128 -5.18 23.84 4.60
C ASN A 128 -6.26 23.54 3.54
N GLU A 129 -6.08 23.97 2.32
CA GLU A 129 -7.02 23.74 1.20
C GLU A 129 -6.78 22.38 0.52
N ILE A 130 -5.62 21.75 0.72
CA ILE A 130 -5.32 20.46 0.09
C ILE A 130 -6.31 19.38 0.55
N LYS A 131 -6.81 18.60 -0.41
CA LYS A 131 -7.70 17.47 -0.13
C LYS A 131 -6.92 16.15 -0.15
N VAL A 132 -7.08 15.37 0.89
CA VAL A 132 -6.44 14.06 1.04
C VAL A 132 -7.45 12.96 0.73
N ILE A 133 -7.10 12.15 -0.27
CA ILE A 133 -7.93 11.04 -0.76
C ILE A 133 -7.24 9.72 -0.39
N ALA A 134 -7.94 8.90 0.40
CA ALA A 134 -7.50 7.58 0.82
C ALA A 134 -8.15 6.50 -0.03
N LEU A 135 -7.35 5.65 -0.66
CA LEU A 135 -7.84 4.54 -1.47
C LEU A 135 -7.57 3.21 -0.78
N GLU A 136 -8.55 2.33 -0.83
CA GLU A 136 -8.39 0.95 -0.41
C GLU A 136 -8.91 -0.03 -1.48
N PRO A 137 -8.42 -1.29 -1.49
CA PRO A 137 -8.97 -2.30 -2.38
C PRO A 137 -10.45 -2.51 -2.12
N LYS A 138 -11.24 -2.74 -3.16
CA LYS A 138 -12.63 -3.14 -3.02
C LYS A 138 -12.70 -4.48 -2.28
N GLY A 139 -13.28 -4.47 -1.09
CA GLY A 139 -13.28 -5.61 -0.16
C GLY A 139 -12.45 -5.38 1.10
N SER A 140 -11.66 -4.33 1.16
CA SER A 140 -10.99 -3.89 2.40
C SER A 140 -11.96 -3.29 3.41
N SER A 141 -11.56 -3.24 4.66
CA SER A 141 -12.42 -2.90 5.81
C SER A 141 -11.87 -1.80 6.72
N HIS A 142 -11.05 -0.90 6.21
CA HIS A 142 -10.67 0.27 7.02
C HIS A 142 -11.85 1.20 7.31
N PHE A 143 -12.71 1.40 6.33
CA PHE A 143 -13.84 2.34 6.40
C PHE A 143 -15.20 1.64 6.31
N SER A 144 -15.24 0.32 6.11
CA SER A 144 -16.47 -0.50 6.07
C SER A 144 -16.33 -1.70 7.00
N PRO A 145 -17.37 -2.09 7.75
CA PRO A 145 -17.35 -3.32 8.54
C PRO A 145 -17.47 -4.58 7.66
N HIS A 146 -17.83 -4.40 6.39
CA HIS A 146 -18.04 -5.51 5.45
C HIS A 146 -16.85 -5.58 4.49
N GLY A 147 -16.16 -6.73 4.51
CA GLY A 147 -15.05 -7.00 3.63
C GLY A 147 -15.19 -8.35 2.93
N HIS A 148 -14.46 -8.50 1.84
CA HIS A 148 -14.30 -9.76 1.11
C HIS A 148 -12.86 -9.88 0.60
N GLY A 149 -12.48 -11.06 0.06
CA GLY A 149 -11.14 -11.27 -0.49
C GLY A 149 -10.85 -10.36 -1.69
N TYR A 150 -9.60 -9.93 -1.82
CA TYR A 150 -9.03 -9.19 -2.95
C TYR A 150 -7.58 -9.65 -3.17
N PHE A 151 -7.02 -9.35 -4.35
CA PHE A 151 -5.67 -9.77 -4.75
C PHE A 151 -4.63 -8.66 -4.63
N ILE A 152 -5.04 -7.40 -4.63
CA ILE A 152 -4.14 -6.25 -4.42
C ILE A 152 -3.38 -6.44 -3.11
N SER A 153 -2.06 -6.28 -3.15
CA SER A 153 -1.19 -6.50 -1.99
C SER A 153 -0.65 -5.19 -1.42
N GLY A 154 -0.57 -5.13 -0.11
CA GLY A 154 -0.03 -3.95 0.59
C GLY A 154 -1.10 -3.06 1.18
N PRO A 155 -1.94 -2.35 0.41
CA PRO A 155 -3.06 -1.61 0.96
C PRO A 155 -4.21 -2.53 1.38
N GLY A 156 -5.13 -1.94 2.15
CA GLY A 156 -6.31 -2.63 2.65
C GLY A 156 -6.10 -3.38 3.96
N TYR A 157 -7.22 -3.80 4.54
CA TYR A 157 -7.25 -4.49 5.82
C TYR A 157 -8.43 -5.47 5.89
N PRO A 158 -8.26 -6.67 6.47
CA PRO A 158 -9.33 -7.65 6.54
C PRO A 158 -10.41 -7.23 7.54
N ALA A 159 -11.67 -7.60 7.24
CA ALA A 159 -12.81 -7.33 8.13
C ALA A 159 -12.61 -8.02 9.48
N GLY A 160 -12.92 -7.30 10.56
CA GLY A 160 -12.84 -7.82 11.93
C GLY A 160 -11.45 -7.80 12.56
N ALA A 161 -10.38 -7.54 11.81
CA ALA A 161 -9.04 -7.38 12.39
C ALA A 161 -8.87 -6.05 13.14
N VAL A 162 -7.93 -6.02 14.09
CA VAL A 162 -7.64 -4.82 14.90
C VAL A 162 -7.00 -3.74 14.03
N LEU A 163 -7.70 -2.64 13.81
CA LEU A 163 -7.25 -1.56 12.94
C LEU A 163 -5.94 -0.92 13.40
N PRO A 164 -5.08 -0.49 12.45
CA PRO A 164 -3.85 0.22 12.77
C PRO A 164 -4.12 1.57 13.44
N LYS A 165 -3.33 1.88 14.50
CA LYS A 165 -3.40 3.19 15.17
C LYS A 165 -2.74 4.32 14.39
N ASN A 166 -1.91 3.99 13.41
CA ASN A 166 -1.21 4.96 12.58
C ASN A 166 -2.11 5.65 11.53
N ILE A 167 -3.38 5.22 11.42
CA ILE A 167 -4.34 5.86 10.53
C ILE A 167 -4.88 7.11 11.21
N ASN A 168 -4.53 8.27 10.69
CA ASN A 168 -5.14 9.54 11.08
C ASN A 168 -6.35 9.82 10.18
N ARG A 169 -7.54 9.55 10.70
CA ARG A 169 -8.79 9.75 9.95
C ARG A 169 -9.17 11.21 9.76
N ASP A 170 -8.71 12.08 10.64
CA ASP A 170 -9.08 13.51 10.64
C ASP A 170 -8.48 14.27 9.44
N ILE A 171 -7.39 13.73 8.85
CA ILE A 171 -6.78 14.36 7.68
C ILE A 171 -7.39 13.87 6.35
N ILE A 172 -8.23 12.82 6.37
CA ILE A 172 -8.80 12.21 5.17
C ILE A 172 -10.11 12.92 4.81
N ASP A 173 -10.13 13.60 3.66
CA ASP A 173 -11.34 14.30 3.18
C ASP A 173 -12.27 13.36 2.40
N VAL A 174 -11.68 12.42 1.65
CA VAL A 174 -12.42 11.45 0.82
C VAL A 174 -11.78 10.07 0.97
N HIS A 175 -12.61 9.04 1.06
CA HIS A 175 -12.14 7.67 0.85
C HIS A 175 -12.91 7.01 -0.28
N ASP A 176 -12.24 6.14 -1.03
CA ASP A 176 -12.84 5.42 -2.15
C ASP A 176 -12.16 4.06 -2.34
N TYR A 177 -12.71 3.25 -3.23
CA TYR A 177 -12.30 1.89 -3.49
C TYR A 177 -11.84 1.73 -4.94
N VAL A 178 -10.82 0.88 -5.13
CA VAL A 178 -10.39 0.44 -6.45
C VAL A 178 -10.43 -1.09 -6.49
N ALA A 179 -11.04 -1.64 -7.53
CA ALA A 179 -11.14 -3.09 -7.70
C ALA A 179 -9.83 -3.67 -8.25
N ASP A 180 -9.60 -4.98 -8.00
CA ASP A 180 -8.44 -5.71 -8.51
C ASP A 180 -8.29 -5.58 -10.03
N LYS A 181 -9.39 -5.74 -10.79
CA LYS A 181 -9.38 -5.58 -12.26
C LYS A 181 -8.89 -4.21 -12.68
N GLU A 182 -9.39 -3.15 -12.04
CA GLU A 182 -9.02 -1.77 -12.33
C GLU A 182 -7.53 -1.54 -12.08
N ALA A 183 -7.01 -1.98 -10.93
CA ALA A 183 -5.61 -1.82 -10.58
C ALA A 183 -4.69 -2.61 -11.53
N PHE A 184 -4.92 -3.91 -11.72
CA PHE A 184 -4.01 -4.76 -12.48
C PHE A 184 -4.00 -4.45 -13.98
N ASN A 185 -5.13 -4.12 -14.60
CA ASN A 185 -5.13 -3.68 -15.99
C ASN A 185 -4.48 -2.30 -16.15
N THR A 186 -4.59 -1.42 -15.14
CA THR A 186 -3.85 -0.15 -15.12
C THR A 186 -2.34 -0.36 -15.04
N MET A 187 -1.85 -1.32 -14.22
CA MET A 187 -0.42 -1.69 -14.19
C MET A 187 0.08 -2.05 -15.59
N ARG A 188 -0.62 -2.95 -16.27
CA ARG A 188 -0.29 -3.41 -17.62
C ARG A 188 -0.31 -2.27 -18.63
N PHE A 189 -1.36 -1.47 -18.61
CA PHE A 189 -1.51 -0.30 -19.48
C PHE A 189 -0.34 0.67 -19.35
N PHE A 190 0.03 1.05 -18.13
CA PHE A 190 1.14 1.97 -17.92
C PHE A 190 2.49 1.39 -18.32
N ALA A 191 2.73 0.11 -18.07
CA ALA A 191 3.93 -0.57 -18.52
C ALA A 191 4.03 -0.58 -20.06
N GLU A 192 2.98 -0.99 -20.76
CA GLU A 192 2.96 -1.12 -22.21
C GLU A 192 2.94 0.22 -22.95
N LYS A 193 2.17 1.18 -22.47
CA LYS A 193 1.94 2.45 -23.19
C LYS A 193 2.84 3.59 -22.73
N LYS A 194 3.38 3.51 -21.50
CA LYS A 194 4.16 4.61 -20.90
C LYS A 194 5.55 4.19 -20.44
N GLY A 195 5.88 2.91 -20.49
CA GLY A 195 7.15 2.39 -19.97
C GLY A 195 7.28 2.54 -18.43
N LEU A 196 6.15 2.69 -17.74
CA LEU A 196 6.12 2.84 -16.28
C LEU A 196 5.71 1.52 -15.64
N LEU A 197 6.69 0.84 -15.04
CA LEU A 197 6.47 -0.40 -14.30
C LEU A 197 6.17 -0.08 -12.84
N VAL A 198 4.89 0.06 -12.50
CA VAL A 198 4.41 0.40 -11.14
C VAL A 198 3.80 -0.80 -10.43
N GLY A 199 3.82 -0.79 -9.08
CA GLY A 199 3.13 -1.79 -8.28
C GLY A 199 1.62 -1.60 -8.24
N ASP A 200 0.91 -2.57 -7.67
CA ASP A 200 -0.56 -2.62 -7.62
C ASP A 200 -1.18 -1.43 -6.87
N SER A 201 -0.65 -1.08 -5.72
CA SER A 201 -1.09 0.09 -4.95
C SER A 201 -0.89 1.41 -5.70
N SER A 202 0.19 1.51 -6.47
CA SER A 202 0.49 2.66 -7.32
C SER A 202 -0.49 2.75 -8.49
N ALA A 203 -0.85 1.62 -9.08
CA ALA A 203 -1.85 1.56 -10.14
C ALA A 203 -3.25 1.97 -9.66
N MET A 204 -3.59 1.67 -8.39
CA MET A 204 -4.82 2.17 -7.79
C MET A 204 -4.87 3.70 -7.81
N THR A 205 -3.79 4.37 -7.40
CA THR A 205 -3.75 5.85 -7.39
C THR A 205 -3.81 6.43 -8.80
N LEU A 206 -3.15 5.78 -9.76
CA LEU A 206 -3.19 6.17 -11.18
C LEU A 206 -4.60 6.02 -11.77
N TYR A 207 -5.23 4.85 -11.59
CA TYR A 207 -6.59 4.60 -12.08
C TYR A 207 -7.57 5.60 -11.51
N TYR A 208 -7.54 5.78 -10.18
CA TYR A 208 -8.42 6.71 -9.50
C TYR A 208 -8.24 8.14 -10.01
N ALA A 209 -7.01 8.61 -10.14
CA ALA A 209 -6.73 9.96 -10.60
C ALA A 209 -7.25 10.22 -12.02
N MET A 210 -7.08 9.24 -12.92
CA MET A 210 -7.60 9.32 -14.29
C MET A 210 -9.13 9.40 -14.28
N LYS A 211 -9.79 8.48 -13.55
CA LYS A 211 -11.23 8.48 -13.38
C LYS A 211 -11.73 9.80 -12.77
N PHE A 212 -11.08 10.27 -11.71
CA PHE A 212 -11.43 11.51 -11.01
C PHE A 212 -11.37 12.74 -11.93
N VAL A 213 -10.31 12.86 -12.75
CA VAL A 213 -10.18 13.97 -13.71
C VAL A 213 -11.25 13.91 -14.79
N ARG A 214 -11.63 12.73 -15.26
CA ARG A 214 -12.71 12.56 -16.24
C ARG A 214 -14.07 12.96 -15.67
N GLU A 215 -14.38 12.53 -14.47
CA GLU A 215 -15.66 12.81 -13.81
C GLU A 215 -15.76 14.25 -13.31
N ASN A 216 -14.62 14.90 -13.11
CA ASN A 216 -14.50 16.30 -12.72
C ASN A 216 -13.70 17.07 -13.79
N PRO A 217 -14.27 17.27 -15.00
CA PRO A 217 -13.54 17.90 -16.09
C PRO A 217 -13.00 19.24 -15.63
N VAL A 218 -11.73 19.45 -15.92
CA VAL A 218 -10.89 20.55 -15.42
C VAL A 218 -11.63 21.87 -15.50
N SER A 219 -12.30 22.22 -14.40
CA SER A 219 -12.57 23.64 -14.14
C SER A 219 -11.21 24.25 -13.81
N GLU A 220 -11.06 25.54 -13.98
CA GLU A 220 -9.83 26.28 -13.59
C GLU A 220 -9.33 26.01 -12.15
N LYS A 221 -10.06 25.18 -11.39
CA LYS A 221 -9.87 24.87 -9.97
C LYS A 221 -8.99 23.65 -9.68
N ILE A 222 -8.91 22.62 -10.54
CA ILE A 222 -8.05 21.45 -10.29
C ILE A 222 -6.79 21.60 -11.13
N LYS A 223 -5.71 22.02 -10.53
CA LYS A 223 -4.43 22.25 -11.21
C LYS A 223 -3.42 21.15 -10.99
N LYS A 224 -3.36 20.57 -9.77
CA LYS A 224 -2.30 19.62 -9.40
C LYS A 224 -2.81 18.52 -8.46
N ILE A 225 -2.64 17.27 -8.90
CA ILE A 225 -2.93 16.06 -8.12
C ILE A 225 -1.61 15.33 -7.88
N VAL A 226 -1.22 15.18 -6.63
CA VAL A 226 -0.04 14.41 -6.22
C VAL A 226 -0.44 12.98 -5.92
N LEU A 227 0.20 12.01 -6.55
CA LEU A 227 -0.02 10.58 -6.35
C LEU A 227 1.15 9.97 -5.59
N ILE A 228 0.87 9.24 -4.51
CA ILE A 228 1.88 8.44 -3.83
C ILE A 228 2.08 7.15 -4.61
N ILE A 229 3.25 6.99 -5.21
CA ILE A 229 3.68 5.76 -5.90
C ILE A 229 4.51 4.93 -4.91
N GLY A 230 3.96 3.80 -4.47
CA GLY A 230 4.50 3.03 -3.35
C GLY A 230 5.70 2.16 -3.71
N ASP A 231 5.64 1.46 -4.83
CA ASP A 231 6.71 0.55 -5.28
C ASP A 231 6.68 0.31 -6.80
N SER A 232 7.71 -0.42 -7.27
CA SER A 232 7.88 -0.84 -8.66
C SER A 232 7.11 -2.12 -8.95
N GLY A 233 6.68 -2.29 -10.20
CA GLY A 233 6.00 -3.49 -10.70
C GLY A 233 6.87 -4.75 -10.78
N GLU A 234 8.18 -4.65 -10.61
CA GLU A 234 9.10 -5.78 -10.66
C GLU A 234 8.74 -6.90 -9.67
N SER A 235 8.14 -6.55 -8.53
CA SER A 235 7.68 -7.52 -7.53
C SER A 235 6.40 -8.27 -7.92
N TYR A 236 5.82 -7.97 -9.10
CA TYR A 236 4.51 -8.45 -9.53
C TYR A 236 4.53 -9.14 -10.91
N LEU A 237 5.74 -9.43 -11.45
CA LEU A 237 5.91 -10.03 -12.78
C LEU A 237 5.23 -11.40 -12.92
N SER A 238 5.21 -12.19 -11.85
CA SER A 238 4.54 -13.50 -11.82
C SER A 238 3.03 -13.44 -11.53
N HIS A 239 2.48 -12.25 -11.33
CA HIS A 239 1.05 -12.01 -11.02
C HIS A 239 0.40 -11.12 -12.08
N ALA A 240 0.28 -9.82 -11.82
CA ALA A 240 -0.40 -8.87 -12.69
C ALA A 240 0.16 -8.80 -14.14
N PHE A 241 1.44 -9.10 -14.34
CA PHE A 241 2.09 -9.12 -15.64
C PHE A 241 2.12 -10.52 -16.31
N SER A 242 1.60 -11.55 -15.63
CA SER A 242 1.44 -12.90 -16.16
C SER A 242 0.03 -13.09 -16.74
N ASP A 243 -0.08 -13.32 -18.06
CA ASP A 243 -1.38 -13.57 -18.70
C ASP A 243 -2.09 -14.78 -18.10
N SER A 244 -1.35 -15.86 -17.85
CA SER A 244 -1.92 -17.08 -17.26
C SER A 244 -2.52 -16.83 -15.88
N TRP A 245 -1.86 -16.04 -15.05
CA TRP A 245 -2.38 -15.68 -13.73
C TRP A 245 -3.61 -14.77 -13.82
N MET A 246 -3.55 -13.75 -14.70
CA MET A 246 -4.67 -12.83 -14.90
C MET A 246 -5.92 -13.54 -15.44
N ILE A 247 -5.74 -14.50 -16.35
CA ILE A 247 -6.84 -15.32 -16.88
C ILE A 247 -7.39 -16.27 -15.81
N GLU A 248 -6.52 -16.99 -15.10
CA GLU A 248 -6.92 -17.90 -14.01
C GLU A 248 -7.75 -17.19 -12.93
N LYS A 249 -7.43 -15.94 -12.63
CA LYS A 249 -8.12 -15.12 -11.61
C LYS A 249 -9.28 -14.30 -12.19
N GLU A 250 -9.57 -14.42 -13.47
CA GLU A 250 -10.63 -13.67 -14.18
C GLU A 250 -10.47 -12.14 -14.05
N LEU A 251 -9.21 -11.68 -14.06
CA LEU A 251 -8.86 -10.27 -13.84
C LEU A 251 -8.54 -9.50 -15.13
N LEU A 252 -8.31 -10.19 -16.25
CA LEU A 252 -8.05 -9.53 -17.52
C LEU A 252 -9.31 -8.85 -18.05
N ASP A 253 -9.21 -7.54 -18.38
CA ASP A 253 -10.33 -6.76 -18.89
C ASP A 253 -9.85 -5.71 -19.91
N GLU A 254 -10.08 -5.97 -21.19
CA GLU A 254 -9.69 -5.07 -22.28
C GLU A 254 -10.45 -3.73 -22.27
N ASN A 255 -11.64 -3.68 -21.66
CA ASN A 255 -12.42 -2.44 -21.62
C ASN A 255 -11.74 -1.39 -20.76
N ILE A 256 -11.09 -1.81 -19.67
CA ILE A 256 -10.32 -0.90 -18.80
C ILE A 256 -9.15 -0.31 -19.61
N SER A 257 -8.42 -1.12 -20.38
CA SER A 257 -7.34 -0.61 -21.24
C SER A 257 -7.84 0.36 -22.32
N LYS A 258 -9.02 0.14 -22.88
CA LYS A 258 -9.66 1.08 -23.82
C LYS A 258 -10.06 2.36 -23.12
N GLU A 259 -10.73 2.27 -21.98
CA GLU A 259 -11.09 3.41 -21.15
C GLU A 259 -9.87 4.28 -20.80
N LEU A 260 -8.77 3.65 -20.35
CA LEU A 260 -7.53 4.35 -20.05
C LEU A 260 -6.90 5.02 -21.29
N SER A 261 -7.04 4.42 -22.46
CA SER A 261 -6.53 5.00 -23.72
C SER A 261 -7.25 6.30 -24.10
N GLU A 262 -8.53 6.42 -23.79
CA GLU A 262 -9.34 7.61 -24.09
C GLU A 262 -8.90 8.87 -23.31
N PHE A 263 -8.17 8.72 -22.21
CA PHE A 263 -7.60 9.85 -21.45
C PHE A 263 -6.41 10.53 -22.12
N TYR A 264 -5.85 9.91 -23.18
CA TYR A 264 -4.60 10.36 -23.82
C TYR A 264 -4.80 10.93 -25.23
N ILE A 265 -6.03 11.19 -25.61
CA ILE A 265 -6.33 11.82 -26.91
C ILE A 265 -6.44 13.34 -26.76
#